data_6a6eef9643507e242bd3763b13c2b7c8
#
_entry.id   6a6eef9643507e242bd3763b13c2b7c8
#
_cell.length_a   1.000
_cell.length_b   1.000
_cell.length_c   1.000
_cell.angle_alpha   90.00
_cell.angle_beta   90.00
_cell.angle_gamma   90.00
#
_symmetry.space_group_name_H-M   'P 1'
#
loop_
_entity.id
_entity.type
_entity.pdbx_description
1 polymer ?
#
loop_
_entity_poly.entity_id
_entity_poly.type
_entity_poly.pdbx_seq_one_letter_code
_entity_poly.pdbx_strand_id
1 'polypeptide(L)'
;RCTSSAASDVYKRQIFTSIVNFFIILFVWYSIDKTTSDFQFIEEYNWISGFIKFKFGIDGISILFILLTAFIIPICIFSCINSIKTRLKEFLIALLVLETFIIGVFCSLDLVIFYLFFEAGLIPMFLIIGIWGGPRKVYSAFKFFLFTLLGSVLMLVAIIAIYWISGTTDITAVSYTHLRAHETELH
;
A
#
# COMPACT_ATOMS: atom_id res chain seq x y z
N ARG A 1 14.40 -31.49 -14.44
CA ARG A 1 13.13 -31.47 -15.23
C ARG A 1 11.88 -31.35 -14.37
N CYS A 2 11.90 -31.70 -13.09
CA CYS A 2 10.74 -31.60 -12.18
C CYS A 2 10.44 -30.17 -11.72
N THR A 3 11.39 -29.26 -11.77
CA THR A 3 11.24 -27.86 -11.31
C THR A 3 10.44 -26.97 -12.27
N SER A 4 10.35 -27.31 -13.55
CA SER A 4 9.67 -26.53 -14.58
C SER A 4 8.13 -26.59 -14.44
N SER A 5 7.56 -27.76 -14.08
CA SER A 5 6.11 -27.93 -13.93
C SER A 5 5.59 -27.21 -12.70
N ALA A 6 6.25 -27.37 -11.55
CA ALA A 6 5.86 -26.72 -10.31
C ALA A 6 5.93 -25.16 -10.39
N ALA A 7 6.93 -24.64 -11.08
CA ALA A 7 7.04 -23.21 -11.32
C ALA A 7 5.90 -22.68 -12.22
N SER A 8 5.50 -23.45 -13.23
CA SER A 8 4.38 -23.14 -14.11
C SER A 8 3.05 -23.12 -13.35
N ASP A 9 2.84 -24.05 -12.40
CA ASP A 9 1.60 -24.13 -11.64
C ASP A 9 1.49 -23.00 -10.60
N VAL A 10 2.59 -22.63 -9.95
CA VAL A 10 2.65 -21.47 -9.03
C VAL A 10 2.34 -20.18 -9.77
N TYR A 11 2.93 -19.99 -10.93
CA TYR A 11 2.70 -18.85 -11.78
C TYR A 11 1.24 -18.70 -12.22
N LYS A 12 0.61 -19.79 -12.70
CA LYS A 12 -0.80 -19.78 -13.10
C LYS A 12 -1.71 -19.39 -11.94
N ARG A 13 -1.44 -19.91 -10.73
CA ARG A 13 -2.21 -19.55 -9.53
C ARG A 13 -2.08 -18.07 -9.19
N GLN A 14 -0.87 -17.51 -9.27
CA GLN A 14 -0.64 -16.10 -8.91
C GLN A 14 -1.24 -15.14 -9.92
N ILE A 15 -1.14 -15.42 -11.23
CA ILE A 15 -1.88 -14.65 -12.24
C ILE A 15 -3.38 -14.72 -11.98
N PHE A 16 -3.90 -15.91 -11.74
CA PHE A 16 -5.33 -16.07 -11.47
C PHE A 16 -5.76 -15.25 -10.24
N THR A 17 -5.00 -15.33 -9.14
CA THR A 17 -5.28 -14.55 -7.92
C THR A 17 -5.23 -13.04 -8.18
N SER A 18 -4.23 -12.56 -8.90
CA SER A 18 -4.08 -11.15 -9.24
C SER A 18 -5.21 -10.65 -10.15
N ILE A 19 -5.63 -11.45 -11.12
CA ILE A 19 -6.77 -11.11 -11.99
C ILE A 19 -8.08 -11.09 -11.18
N VAL A 20 -8.30 -12.06 -10.30
CA VAL A 20 -9.47 -12.09 -9.42
C VAL A 20 -9.49 -10.86 -8.52
N ASN A 21 -8.35 -10.49 -7.92
CA ASN A 21 -8.22 -9.27 -7.12
C ASN A 21 -8.59 -8.01 -7.93
N PHE A 22 -8.10 -7.90 -9.16
CA PHE A 22 -8.47 -6.79 -10.05
C PHE A 22 -10.00 -6.72 -10.29
N PHE A 23 -10.66 -7.84 -10.55
CA PHE A 23 -12.11 -7.85 -10.74
C PHE A 23 -12.90 -7.52 -9.47
N ILE A 24 -12.41 -7.96 -8.29
CA ILE A 24 -13.01 -7.58 -7.00
C ILE A 24 -12.93 -6.07 -6.81
N ILE A 25 -11.78 -5.46 -7.05
CA ILE A 25 -11.58 -4.01 -6.91
C ILE A 25 -12.42 -3.24 -7.95
N LEU A 26 -12.54 -3.75 -9.16
CA LEU A 26 -13.42 -3.18 -10.19
C LEU A 26 -14.90 -3.21 -9.74
N PHE A 27 -15.32 -4.29 -9.09
CA PHE A 27 -16.67 -4.39 -8.53
C PHE A 27 -16.87 -3.41 -7.38
N VAL A 28 -15.89 -3.24 -6.49
CA VAL A 28 -15.92 -2.23 -5.41
C VAL A 28 -16.03 -0.82 -6.01
N TRP A 29 -15.22 -0.51 -7.04
CA TRP A 29 -15.28 0.79 -7.74
C TRP A 29 -16.66 1.07 -8.36
N TYR A 30 -17.33 0.04 -8.88
CA TYR A 30 -18.68 0.18 -9.39
C TYR A 30 -19.72 0.42 -8.28
N SER A 31 -19.49 -0.14 -7.09
CA SER A 31 -20.39 -0.05 -5.92
C SER A 31 -20.25 1.25 -5.12
N ILE A 32 -19.20 2.05 -5.37
CA ILE A 32 -19.01 3.34 -4.70
C ILE A 32 -20.05 4.35 -5.17
N ASP A 33 -20.66 5.03 -4.22
CA ASP A 33 -21.53 6.18 -4.49
C ASP A 33 -20.67 7.40 -4.91
N LYS A 34 -20.90 7.86 -6.15
CA LYS A 34 -20.14 8.96 -6.76
C LYS A 34 -20.71 10.35 -6.41
N THR A 35 -21.80 10.40 -5.67
CA THR A 35 -22.47 11.65 -5.32
C THR A 35 -21.95 12.26 -4.03
N THR A 36 -21.27 11.47 -3.20
CA THR A 36 -20.72 11.89 -1.91
C THR A 36 -19.19 11.98 -1.98
N SER A 37 -18.63 12.99 -1.29
CA SER A 37 -17.18 13.12 -1.08
C SER A 37 -16.70 12.41 0.19
N ASP A 38 -17.60 11.78 0.93
CA ASP A 38 -17.30 11.14 2.20
C ASP A 38 -16.63 9.78 2.00
N PHE A 39 -15.87 9.34 3.00
CA PHE A 39 -15.28 8.02 3.02
C PHE A 39 -16.36 6.95 3.09
N GLN A 40 -16.23 5.91 2.28
CA GLN A 40 -17.16 4.78 2.19
C GLN A 40 -16.46 3.49 2.61
N PHE A 41 -17.26 2.45 2.94
CA PHE A 41 -16.76 1.16 3.42
C PHE A 41 -15.85 1.29 4.64
N ILE A 42 -16.22 2.16 5.58
CA ILE A 42 -15.43 2.40 6.80
C ILE A 42 -15.54 1.18 7.70
N GLU A 43 -14.37 0.59 8.01
CA GLU A 43 -14.23 -0.45 9.03
C GLU A 43 -13.29 0.03 10.12
N GLU A 44 -13.68 -0.12 11.37
CA GLU A 44 -12.94 0.35 12.54
C GLU A 44 -12.78 -0.78 13.56
N TYR A 45 -11.53 -1.08 13.93
CA TYR A 45 -11.19 -2.05 14.95
C TYR A 45 -10.25 -1.43 15.98
N ASN A 46 -10.58 -1.54 17.27
CA ASN A 46 -9.69 -1.07 18.34
C ASN A 46 -8.49 -2.01 18.46
N TRP A 47 -7.28 -1.49 18.31
CA TRP A 47 -6.06 -2.31 18.40
C TRP A 47 -5.33 -2.14 19.74
N ILE A 48 -4.93 -0.92 20.13
CA ILE A 48 -4.14 -0.69 21.34
C ILE A 48 -4.89 0.28 22.25
N SER A 49 -5.53 -0.24 23.31
CA SER A 49 -6.07 0.53 24.43
C SER A 49 -6.88 1.80 24.06
N GLY A 50 -7.53 1.81 22.90
CA GLY A 50 -8.24 2.99 22.40
C GLY A 50 -7.37 4.11 21.82
N PHE A 51 -6.05 3.95 21.81
CA PHE A 51 -5.09 4.94 21.31
C PHE A 51 -4.87 4.88 19.80
N ILE A 52 -4.76 3.66 19.24
CA ILE A 52 -4.59 3.41 17.81
C ILE A 52 -5.75 2.54 17.36
N LYS A 53 -6.43 3.00 16.32
CA LYS A 53 -7.55 2.30 15.72
C LYS A 53 -7.15 1.82 14.33
N PHE A 54 -7.36 0.53 14.06
CA PHE A 54 -7.35 0.07 12.68
C PHE A 54 -8.61 0.61 12.00
N LYS A 55 -8.44 1.73 11.31
CA LYS A 55 -9.52 2.38 10.58
C LYS A 55 -9.19 2.38 9.10
N PHE A 56 -10.02 1.72 8.34
CA PHE A 56 -9.92 1.65 6.88
C PHE A 56 -11.15 2.27 6.25
N GLY A 57 -10.97 2.88 5.10
CA GLY A 57 -12.05 3.41 4.28
C GLY A 57 -11.53 3.81 2.92
N ILE A 58 -12.43 4.05 2.00
CA ILE A 58 -12.10 4.34 0.60
C ILE A 58 -12.84 5.62 0.22
N ASP A 59 -12.14 6.53 -0.43
CA ASP A 59 -12.71 7.71 -1.07
C ASP A 59 -12.60 7.62 -2.60
N GLY A 60 -13.19 8.59 -3.29
CA GLY A 60 -13.18 8.62 -4.76
C GLY A 60 -11.80 8.73 -5.40
N ILE A 61 -10.79 9.22 -4.64
CA ILE A 61 -9.41 9.33 -5.13
C ILE A 61 -8.64 8.04 -4.84
N SER A 62 -8.73 7.52 -3.62
CA SER A 62 -7.99 6.32 -3.22
C SER A 62 -8.40 5.10 -4.03
N ILE A 63 -9.68 4.95 -4.38
CA ILE A 63 -10.13 3.82 -5.21
C ILE A 63 -9.46 3.80 -6.59
N LEU A 64 -9.16 4.97 -7.18
CA LEU A 64 -8.48 5.03 -8.48
C LEU A 64 -7.04 4.52 -8.36
N PHE A 65 -6.32 4.85 -7.28
CA PHE A 65 -4.97 4.34 -7.03
C PHE A 65 -4.97 2.85 -6.70
N ILE A 66 -5.97 2.38 -5.95
CA ILE A 66 -6.16 0.95 -5.66
C ILE A 66 -6.42 0.18 -6.96
N LEU A 67 -7.31 0.69 -7.83
CA LEU A 67 -7.61 0.09 -9.13
C LEU A 67 -6.37 0.07 -10.03
N LEU A 68 -5.61 1.18 -10.07
CA LEU A 68 -4.37 1.28 -10.82
C LEU A 68 -3.34 0.24 -10.33
N THR A 69 -3.18 0.08 -9.03
CA THR A 69 -2.28 -0.91 -8.43
C THR A 69 -2.69 -2.32 -8.85
N ALA A 70 -3.97 -2.68 -8.69
CA ALA A 70 -4.48 -3.99 -9.06
C ALA A 70 -4.43 -4.26 -10.58
N PHE A 71 -4.43 -3.22 -11.41
CA PHE A 71 -4.25 -3.34 -12.86
C PHE A 71 -2.79 -3.56 -13.26
N ILE A 72 -1.85 -2.86 -12.61
CA ILE A 72 -0.43 -2.95 -12.95
C ILE A 72 0.18 -4.29 -12.54
N ILE A 73 -0.21 -4.87 -11.41
CA ILE A 73 0.40 -6.10 -10.89
C ILE A 73 0.25 -7.30 -11.83
N PRO A 74 -0.92 -7.63 -12.42
CA PRO A 74 -1.03 -8.68 -13.43
C PRO A 74 -0.10 -8.46 -14.62
N ILE A 75 0.04 -7.21 -15.09
CA ILE A 75 0.92 -6.84 -16.21
C ILE A 75 2.37 -7.09 -15.83
N CYS A 76 2.79 -6.69 -14.62
CA CYS A 76 4.14 -6.95 -14.11
C CYS A 76 4.42 -8.45 -14.01
N ILE A 77 3.48 -9.24 -13.48
CA ILE A 77 3.61 -10.70 -13.40
C ILE A 77 3.78 -11.29 -14.80
N PHE A 78 2.97 -10.86 -15.76
CA PHE A 78 3.05 -11.36 -17.14
C PHE A 78 4.37 -10.99 -17.82
N SER A 79 4.85 -9.77 -17.62
CA SER A 79 6.14 -9.30 -18.18
C SER A 79 7.36 -10.04 -17.61
N CYS A 80 7.28 -10.44 -16.34
CA CYS A 80 8.42 -11.05 -15.64
C CYS A 80 8.70 -12.50 -16.00
N ILE A 81 7.77 -13.22 -16.65
CA ILE A 81 7.90 -14.65 -16.95
C ILE A 81 9.15 -14.96 -17.77
N ASN A 82 9.41 -14.15 -18.78
CA ASN A 82 10.54 -14.37 -19.69
C ASN A 82 11.84 -13.78 -19.16
N SER A 83 11.76 -12.81 -18.26
CA SER A 83 12.90 -12.05 -17.75
C SER A 83 13.55 -12.68 -16.52
N ILE A 84 12.74 -13.26 -15.62
CA ILE A 84 13.21 -13.81 -14.34
C ILE A 84 13.32 -15.34 -14.44
N LYS A 85 14.56 -15.84 -14.49
CA LYS A 85 14.84 -17.28 -14.58
C LYS A 85 15.16 -17.94 -13.24
N THR A 86 15.51 -17.15 -12.22
CA THR A 86 15.93 -17.64 -10.89
C THR A 86 14.96 -17.22 -9.82
N ARG A 87 14.56 -18.15 -8.95
CA ARG A 87 13.68 -17.89 -7.78
C ARG A 87 12.38 -17.16 -8.13
N LEU A 88 11.75 -17.51 -9.27
CA LEU A 88 10.53 -16.87 -9.76
C LEU A 88 9.40 -16.89 -8.72
N LYS A 89 9.25 -17.99 -7.96
CA LYS A 89 8.23 -18.11 -6.92
C LYS A 89 8.37 -17.02 -5.84
N GLU A 90 9.58 -16.80 -5.35
CA GLU A 90 9.86 -15.80 -4.30
C GLU A 90 9.59 -14.37 -4.82
N PHE A 91 9.98 -14.10 -6.06
CA PHE A 91 9.71 -12.83 -6.73
C PHE A 91 8.21 -12.52 -6.82
N LEU A 92 7.43 -13.49 -7.25
CA LEU A 92 5.98 -13.34 -7.40
C LEU A 92 5.27 -13.19 -6.04
N ILE A 93 5.75 -13.86 -4.99
CA ILE A 93 5.27 -13.65 -3.62
C ILE A 93 5.59 -12.21 -3.17
N ALA A 94 6.82 -11.74 -3.40
CA ALA A 94 7.20 -10.38 -3.03
C ALA A 94 6.34 -9.32 -3.74
N LEU A 95 5.97 -9.54 -5.02
CA LEU A 95 5.06 -8.66 -5.75
C LEU A 95 3.65 -8.63 -5.15
N LEU A 96 3.08 -9.79 -4.80
CA LEU A 96 1.73 -9.83 -4.20
C LEU A 96 1.71 -9.23 -2.79
N VAL A 97 2.77 -9.43 -2.02
CA VAL A 97 2.93 -8.80 -0.70
C VAL A 97 3.05 -7.28 -0.85
N LEU A 98 3.81 -6.82 -1.85
CA LEU A 98 3.92 -5.39 -2.17
C LEU A 98 2.57 -4.80 -2.56
N GLU A 99 1.78 -5.48 -3.41
CA GLU A 99 0.42 -5.10 -3.77
C GLU A 99 -0.45 -4.90 -2.53
N THR A 100 -0.42 -5.86 -1.61
CA THR A 100 -1.20 -5.81 -0.38
C THR A 100 -0.84 -4.60 0.48
N PHE A 101 0.44 -4.29 0.63
CA PHE A 101 0.88 -3.12 1.40
C PHE A 101 0.48 -1.80 0.72
N ILE A 102 0.61 -1.70 -0.61
CA ILE A 102 0.19 -0.50 -1.35
C ILE A 102 -1.32 -0.27 -1.21
N ILE A 103 -2.14 -1.32 -1.34
CA ILE A 103 -3.59 -1.22 -1.11
C ILE A 103 -3.87 -0.78 0.33
N GLY A 104 -3.17 -1.35 1.32
CA GLY A 104 -3.28 -0.96 2.72
C GLY A 104 -2.97 0.52 2.96
N VAL A 105 -1.95 1.07 2.29
CA VAL A 105 -1.63 2.51 2.34
C VAL A 105 -2.81 3.36 1.87
N PHE A 106 -3.42 3.02 0.74
CA PHE A 106 -4.52 3.82 0.17
C PHE A 106 -5.87 3.64 0.89
N CYS A 107 -6.04 2.57 1.66
CA CYS A 107 -7.23 2.34 2.46
C CYS A 107 -7.13 2.89 3.88
N SER A 108 -5.94 3.26 4.36
CA SER A 108 -5.70 3.66 5.74
C SER A 108 -6.30 5.04 6.04
N LEU A 109 -7.14 5.14 7.07
CA LEU A 109 -7.70 6.38 7.61
C LEU A 109 -7.06 6.81 8.94
N ASP A 110 -6.09 6.08 9.44
CA ASP A 110 -5.27 6.42 10.60
C ASP A 110 -3.82 6.65 10.17
N LEU A 111 -3.20 7.74 10.63
CA LEU A 111 -1.83 8.13 10.24
C LEU A 111 -0.78 7.11 10.65
N VAL A 112 -0.97 6.43 11.79
CA VAL A 112 -0.02 5.40 12.26
C VAL A 112 -0.15 4.15 11.41
N ILE A 113 -1.36 3.75 11.06
CA ILE A 113 -1.61 2.59 10.19
C ILE A 113 -1.10 2.86 8.77
N PHE A 114 -1.33 4.08 8.26
CA PHE A 114 -0.75 4.53 7.00
C PHE A 114 0.77 4.38 7.00
N TYR A 115 1.44 4.90 8.03
CA TYR A 115 2.89 4.81 8.18
C TYR A 115 3.37 3.36 8.24
N LEU A 116 2.67 2.50 8.99
CA LEU A 116 3.02 1.09 9.13
C LEU A 116 2.98 0.36 7.79
N PHE A 117 1.91 0.53 7.00
CA PHE A 117 1.81 -0.08 5.67
C PHE A 117 2.84 0.48 4.70
N PHE A 118 3.10 1.79 4.74
CA PHE A 118 4.12 2.44 3.93
C PHE A 118 5.51 1.88 4.21
N GLU A 119 5.90 1.78 5.48
CA GLU A 119 7.20 1.24 5.89
C GLU A 119 7.32 -0.26 5.58
N ALA A 120 6.25 -1.04 5.80
CA ALA A 120 6.22 -2.46 5.49
C ALA A 120 6.42 -2.73 3.98
N GLY A 121 5.92 -1.85 3.11
CA GLY A 121 6.10 -1.94 1.66
C GLY A 121 7.57 -1.81 1.20
N LEU A 122 8.43 -1.18 2.00
CA LEU A 122 9.87 -1.08 1.68
C LEU A 122 10.58 -2.43 1.72
N ILE A 123 10.13 -3.37 2.56
CA ILE A 123 10.75 -4.69 2.71
C ILE A 123 10.69 -5.51 1.41
N PRO A 124 9.52 -5.77 0.81
CA PRO A 124 9.45 -6.49 -0.46
C PRO A 124 10.15 -5.74 -1.60
N MET A 125 10.10 -4.40 -1.63
CA MET A 125 10.80 -3.61 -2.64
C MET A 125 12.32 -3.73 -2.52
N PHE A 126 12.86 -3.68 -1.30
CA PHE A 126 14.28 -3.92 -1.03
C PHE A 126 14.72 -5.31 -1.49
N LEU A 127 13.92 -6.34 -1.22
CA LEU A 127 14.19 -7.72 -1.66
C LEU A 127 14.16 -7.86 -3.18
N ILE A 128 13.16 -7.26 -3.85
CA ILE A 128 13.03 -7.29 -5.31
C ILE A 128 14.27 -6.67 -5.96
N ILE A 129 14.69 -5.49 -5.51
CA ILE A 129 15.87 -4.80 -6.06
C ILE A 129 17.16 -5.58 -5.72
N GLY A 130 17.31 -6.08 -4.49
CA GLY A 130 18.53 -6.71 -4.00
C GLY A 130 18.80 -8.10 -4.58
N ILE A 131 17.76 -8.86 -4.89
CA ILE A 131 17.89 -10.24 -5.41
C ILE A 131 17.87 -10.24 -6.94
N TRP A 132 16.91 -9.56 -7.57
CA TRP A 132 16.66 -9.63 -9.03
C TRP A 132 17.13 -8.39 -9.81
N GLY A 133 17.69 -7.39 -9.14
CA GLY A 133 18.23 -6.19 -9.78
C GLY A 133 19.46 -6.46 -10.67
N GLY A 134 19.97 -5.40 -11.29
CA GLY A 134 21.10 -5.42 -12.21
C GLY A 134 22.47 -5.67 -11.54
N PRO A 135 23.59 -5.40 -12.24
CA PRO A 135 24.95 -5.73 -11.78
C PRO A 135 25.33 -5.15 -10.40
N ARG A 136 24.82 -3.99 -10.04
CA ARG A 136 25.05 -3.32 -8.74
C ARG A 136 23.83 -3.37 -7.81
N LYS A 137 23.05 -4.44 -7.88
CA LYS A 137 21.77 -4.60 -7.18
C LYS A 137 21.85 -4.38 -5.67
N VAL A 138 22.86 -4.93 -5.00
CA VAL A 138 23.03 -4.79 -3.54
C VAL A 138 23.24 -3.32 -3.16
N TYR A 139 24.15 -2.64 -3.83
CA TYR A 139 24.40 -1.21 -3.61
C TYR A 139 23.14 -0.37 -3.87
N SER A 140 22.43 -0.65 -4.97
CA SER A 140 21.20 0.05 -5.33
C SER A 140 20.09 -0.19 -4.32
N ALA A 141 19.94 -1.42 -3.82
CA ALA A 141 18.96 -1.78 -2.80
C ALA A 141 19.21 -1.03 -1.48
N PHE A 142 20.47 -1.03 -1.00
CA PHE A 142 20.82 -0.29 0.21
C PHE A 142 20.64 1.23 0.06
N LYS A 143 21.05 1.79 -1.08
CA LYS A 143 20.87 3.22 -1.34
C LYS A 143 19.40 3.61 -1.38
N PHE A 144 18.56 2.83 -2.05
CA PHE A 144 17.12 3.02 -2.07
C PHE A 144 16.53 2.93 -0.66
N PHE A 145 16.86 1.87 0.08
CA PHE A 145 16.33 1.64 1.41
C PHE A 145 16.73 2.76 2.40
N LEU A 146 18.00 3.15 2.44
CA LEU A 146 18.46 4.21 3.34
C LEU A 146 17.84 5.57 3.01
N PHE A 147 17.69 5.90 1.73
CA PHE A 147 17.08 7.15 1.31
C PHE A 147 15.60 7.22 1.66
N THR A 148 14.86 6.15 1.41
CA THR A 148 13.44 6.07 1.74
C THR A 148 13.20 5.99 3.25
N LEU A 149 14.05 5.25 3.99
CA LEU A 149 13.99 5.20 5.45
C LEU A 149 14.22 6.58 6.08
N LEU A 150 15.18 7.37 5.57
CA LEU A 150 15.40 8.73 6.04
C LEU A 150 14.15 9.60 5.84
N GLY A 151 13.50 9.50 4.67
CA GLY A 151 12.26 10.22 4.39
C GLY A 151 11.10 9.77 5.28
N SER A 152 10.97 8.46 5.52
CA SER A 152 9.92 7.91 6.38
C SER A 152 10.08 8.29 7.85
N VAL A 153 11.32 8.37 8.36
CA VAL A 153 11.59 8.87 9.71
C VAL A 153 11.16 10.33 9.85
N LEU A 154 11.43 11.19 8.85
CA LEU A 154 10.94 12.57 8.88
C LEU A 154 9.41 12.64 8.85
N MET A 155 8.76 11.77 8.07
CA MET A 155 7.30 11.65 8.06
C MET A 155 6.77 11.19 9.43
N LEU A 156 7.44 10.25 10.10
CA LEU A 156 7.06 9.82 11.45
C LEU A 156 7.13 10.99 12.46
N VAL A 157 8.17 11.81 12.39
CA VAL A 157 8.29 13.02 13.22
C VAL A 157 7.12 13.97 12.97
N ALA A 158 6.72 14.15 11.70
CA ALA A 158 5.55 14.96 11.37
C ALA A 158 4.24 14.37 11.93
N ILE A 159 4.04 13.05 11.85
CA ILE A 159 2.88 12.36 12.42
C ILE A 159 2.83 12.56 13.95
N ILE A 160 3.95 12.45 14.65
CA ILE A 160 4.04 12.69 16.09
C ILE A 160 3.69 14.15 16.43
N ALA A 161 4.18 15.11 15.63
CA ALA A 161 3.87 16.53 15.83
C ALA A 161 2.36 16.80 15.61
N ILE A 162 1.74 16.21 14.57
CA ILE A 162 0.31 16.30 14.33
C ILE A 162 -0.48 15.73 15.53
N TYR A 163 -0.09 14.54 15.99
CA TYR A 163 -0.71 13.92 17.16
C TYR A 163 -0.62 14.80 18.41
N TRP A 164 0.53 15.43 18.64
CA TRP A 164 0.73 16.32 19.79
C TRP A 164 -0.20 17.56 19.76
N ILE A 165 -0.48 18.07 18.55
CA ILE A 165 -1.33 19.25 18.38
C ILE A 165 -2.83 18.88 18.38
N SER A 166 -3.20 17.79 17.70
CA SER A 166 -4.59 17.40 17.48
C SER A 166 -5.15 16.43 18.52
N GLY A 167 -4.27 15.72 19.26
CA GLY A 167 -4.66 14.67 20.21
C GLY A 167 -5.18 13.38 19.58
N THR A 168 -5.15 13.27 18.24
CA THR A 168 -5.65 12.10 17.50
C THR A 168 -4.79 11.79 16.28
N THR A 169 -4.76 10.50 15.87
CA THR A 169 -4.13 10.03 14.64
C THR A 169 -5.12 9.80 13.51
N ASP A 170 -6.41 9.96 13.76
CA ASP A 170 -7.48 9.81 12.79
C ASP A 170 -7.44 10.94 11.75
N ILE A 171 -7.21 10.60 10.47
CA ILE A 171 -7.10 11.54 9.37
C ILE A 171 -8.39 12.36 9.22
N THR A 172 -9.54 11.75 9.42
CA THR A 172 -10.82 12.44 9.31
C THR A 172 -10.97 13.51 10.39
N ALA A 173 -10.62 13.19 11.63
CA ALA A 173 -10.69 14.12 12.76
C ALA A 173 -9.66 15.27 12.62
N VAL A 174 -8.43 14.98 12.21
CA VAL A 174 -7.38 15.98 11.95
C VAL A 174 -7.79 16.94 10.85
N SER A 175 -8.38 16.45 9.77
CA SER A 175 -8.87 17.28 8.65
C SER A 175 -9.95 18.26 9.12
N TYR A 176 -10.90 17.81 9.92
CA TYR A 176 -11.98 18.67 10.45
C TYR A 176 -11.44 19.77 11.38
N THR A 177 -10.47 19.48 12.23
CA THR A 177 -9.90 20.48 13.16
C THR A 177 -9.11 21.55 12.43
N HIS A 178 -8.36 21.21 11.39
CA HIS A 178 -7.57 22.18 10.63
C HIS A 178 -8.40 23.06 9.69
N LEU A 179 -9.41 22.50 9.01
CA LEU A 179 -10.31 23.28 8.14
C LEU A 179 -11.14 24.29 8.93
N ARG A 180 -11.64 23.90 10.12
CA ARG A 180 -12.44 24.77 10.96
C ARG A 180 -11.62 25.91 11.59
N ALA A 181 -10.34 25.71 11.87
CA ALA A 181 -9.45 26.77 12.36
C ALA A 181 -9.24 27.87 11.32
N HIS A 182 -9.17 27.53 10.03
CA HIS A 182 -9.05 28.50 8.94
C HIS A 182 -10.34 29.27 8.64
N GLU A 183 -11.52 28.67 8.87
CA GLU A 183 -12.80 29.37 8.66
C GLU A 183 -13.09 30.39 9.76
N THR A 184 -12.58 30.20 10.98
CA THR A 184 -12.77 31.15 12.10
C THR A 184 -11.86 32.39 12.04
N GLU A 185 -10.80 32.39 11.23
CA GLU A 185 -9.95 33.58 11.00
C GLU A 185 -10.49 34.51 9.90
N LEU A 186 -11.54 34.14 9.18
CA LEU A 186 -12.14 34.92 8.09
C LEU A 186 -13.44 35.67 8.50
N HIS A 187 -13.77 35.72 9.76
CA HIS A 187 -14.82 36.56 10.35
C HIS A 187 -14.23 37.51 11.44
#